data_be0409940679ac8490bcfb027a78e263
#
_entry.id   be0409940679ac8490bcfb027a78e263
#
_cell.length_a   1.000
_cell.length_b   1.000
_cell.length_c   1.000
_cell.angle_alpha   90.00
_cell.angle_beta   90.00
_cell.angle_gamma   90.00
#
_symmetry.space_group_name_H-M   'P 1'
#
loop_
_entity.id
_entity.type
_entity.pdbx_description
1 polymer ?
#
loop_
_entity_poly.entity_id
_entity_poly.type
_entity_poly.pdbx_seq_one_letter_code
_entity_poly.pdbx_strand_id
1 'polypeptide(L)'
;KAARGTDGRLFPWGDEFDPGRLNSHDQGPFDTLPVGIFPGGASPFGLLDAAGQVFEWTGDETGTSRYIVKGGSWDDKGCGICRPAARHGRPAFLKHILVGFRLVRDD
;
A
#
# COMPACT_ATOMS: atom_id res chain seq x y z
N LYS A 1 -7.79 -7.01 -4.29
CA LYS A 1 -7.54 -7.90 -5.44
C LYS A 1 -6.51 -7.30 -6.41
N ALA A 2 -6.65 -6.02 -6.76
CA ALA A 2 -5.73 -5.37 -7.71
C ALA A 2 -4.27 -5.44 -7.24
N ALA A 3 -4.02 -5.32 -5.94
CA ALA A 3 -2.69 -5.38 -5.36
C ALA A 3 -2.19 -6.81 -5.15
N ARG A 4 -3.08 -7.76 -4.86
CA ARG A 4 -2.73 -9.12 -4.45
C ARG A 4 -2.85 -10.14 -5.58
N GLY A 5 -3.73 -9.90 -6.54
CA GLY A 5 -4.06 -10.89 -7.56
C GLY A 5 -5.03 -11.95 -7.04
N THR A 6 -4.94 -13.16 -7.60
CA THR A 6 -5.89 -14.24 -7.34
C THR A 6 -5.26 -15.47 -6.68
N ASP A 7 -3.94 -15.49 -6.46
CA ASP A 7 -3.21 -16.64 -5.93
C ASP A 7 -2.89 -16.54 -4.43
N GLY A 8 -3.37 -15.50 -3.75
CA GLY A 8 -3.19 -15.36 -2.30
C GLY A 8 -1.78 -15.00 -1.85
N ARG A 9 -0.95 -14.43 -2.72
CA ARG A 9 0.41 -14.03 -2.37
C ARG A 9 0.46 -12.99 -1.24
N LEU A 10 1.57 -12.97 -0.50
CA LEU A 10 1.73 -12.08 0.66
C LEU A 10 1.99 -10.63 0.26
N PHE A 11 2.70 -10.39 -0.84
CA PHE A 11 3.03 -9.06 -1.34
C PHE A 11 2.58 -8.94 -2.79
N PRO A 12 2.49 -7.73 -3.35
CA PRO A 12 2.09 -7.56 -4.75
C PRO A 12 2.95 -8.34 -5.74
N TRP A 13 4.24 -8.50 -5.44
CA TRP A 13 5.22 -9.19 -6.31
C TRP A 13 5.42 -10.68 -5.98
N GLY A 14 4.86 -11.19 -4.88
CA GLY A 14 5.02 -12.59 -4.49
C GLY A 14 4.97 -12.78 -2.97
N ASP A 15 5.60 -13.84 -2.47
CA ASP A 15 5.48 -14.26 -1.07
C ASP A 15 6.67 -13.83 -0.20
N GLU A 16 7.75 -13.32 -0.78
CA GLU A 16 8.93 -12.91 -0.02
C GLU A 16 9.03 -11.39 0.05
N PHE A 17 9.36 -10.88 1.24
CA PHE A 17 9.62 -9.46 1.42
C PHE A 17 10.94 -9.10 0.71
N ASP A 18 10.90 -8.05 -0.12
CA ASP A 18 12.08 -7.53 -0.81
C ASP A 18 12.08 -5.99 -0.69
N PRO A 19 12.96 -5.42 0.16
CA PRO A 19 12.99 -3.97 0.37
C PRO A 19 13.37 -3.16 -0.87
N GLY A 20 13.91 -3.79 -1.91
CA GLY A 20 14.20 -3.14 -3.18
C GLY A 20 13.00 -2.98 -4.12
N ARG A 21 11.82 -3.45 -3.70
CA ARG A 21 10.59 -3.43 -4.53
C ARG A 21 9.54 -2.45 -4.03
N LEU A 22 9.84 -1.68 -2.98
CA LEU A 22 8.91 -0.71 -2.41
C LEU A 22 9.67 0.38 -1.67
N ASN A 23 9.00 1.49 -1.40
CA ASN A 23 9.50 2.52 -0.48
C ASN A 23 9.02 2.21 0.93
N SER A 24 9.92 1.72 1.79
CA SER A 24 9.65 1.40 3.19
C SER A 24 10.80 1.89 4.07
N HIS A 25 10.66 1.71 5.39
CA HIS A 25 11.70 2.09 6.35
C HIS A 25 13.01 1.31 6.15
N ASP A 26 12.97 0.13 5.55
CA ASP A 26 14.14 -0.76 5.44
C ASP A 26 15.26 -0.19 4.54
N GLN A 27 14.91 0.42 3.41
CA GLN A 27 15.89 0.97 2.46
C GLN A 27 15.54 2.35 1.92
N GLY A 28 14.38 2.89 2.28
CA GLY A 28 13.93 4.16 1.75
C GLY A 28 14.59 5.36 2.41
N PRO A 29 14.39 6.57 1.86
CA PRO A 29 14.97 7.80 2.37
C PRO A 29 14.23 8.40 3.56
N PHE A 30 13.29 7.69 4.18
CA PHE A 30 12.40 8.17 5.24
C PHE A 30 11.51 9.34 4.78
N ASP A 31 11.05 9.26 3.55
CA ASP A 31 10.17 10.22 2.91
C ASP A 31 9.53 9.56 1.69
N THR A 32 8.59 10.25 1.06
CA THR A 32 8.04 9.77 -0.22
C THR A 32 9.10 9.81 -1.32
N LEU A 33 8.89 8.97 -2.33
CA LEU A 33 9.67 8.92 -3.56
C LEU A 33 8.75 9.19 -4.74
N PRO A 34 9.30 9.54 -5.92
CA PRO A 34 8.47 9.63 -7.12
C PRO A 34 7.67 8.35 -7.34
N VAL A 35 6.40 8.49 -7.74
CA VAL A 35 5.55 7.33 -8.00
C VAL A 35 6.08 6.53 -9.19
N GLY A 36 5.89 5.20 -9.15
CA GLY A 36 6.21 4.32 -10.28
C GLY A 36 7.68 3.98 -10.44
N ILE A 37 8.56 4.28 -9.47
CA ILE A 37 10.00 3.98 -9.61
C ILE A 37 10.37 2.55 -9.22
N PHE A 38 9.41 1.73 -8.78
CA PHE A 38 9.63 0.33 -8.40
C PHE A 38 8.87 -0.63 -9.33
N PRO A 39 9.28 -0.78 -10.60
CA PRO A 39 8.57 -1.70 -11.50
C PRO A 39 8.61 -3.16 -11.02
N GLY A 40 9.66 -3.55 -10.28
CA GLY A 40 9.76 -4.87 -9.67
C GLY A 40 8.77 -5.11 -8.54
N GLY A 41 8.11 -4.07 -8.03
CA GLY A 41 7.06 -4.16 -7.02
C GLY A 41 5.64 -4.23 -7.59
N ALA A 42 5.48 -4.34 -8.90
CA ALA A 42 4.17 -4.38 -9.53
C ALA A 42 3.33 -5.58 -9.08
N SER A 43 2.03 -5.37 -8.94
CA SER A 43 1.08 -6.46 -8.68
C SER A 43 0.84 -7.30 -9.95
N PRO A 44 0.15 -8.45 -9.84
CA PRO A 44 -0.18 -9.27 -11.01
C PRO A 44 -0.95 -8.51 -12.10
N PHE A 45 -1.68 -7.47 -11.72
CA PHE A 45 -2.45 -6.62 -12.64
C PHE A 45 -1.68 -5.35 -13.05
N GLY A 46 -0.37 -5.26 -12.73
CA GLY A 46 0.47 -4.13 -13.12
C GLY A 46 0.33 -2.89 -12.24
N LEU A 47 -0.30 -3.01 -11.07
CA LEU A 47 -0.44 -1.89 -10.14
C LEU A 47 0.90 -1.58 -9.47
N LEU A 48 1.36 -0.33 -9.56
CA LEU A 48 2.61 0.11 -8.95
C LEU A 48 2.36 0.75 -7.58
N ASP A 49 3.38 0.68 -6.70
CA ASP A 49 3.33 1.25 -5.34
C ASP A 49 2.13 0.77 -4.52
N ALA A 50 1.67 -0.47 -4.75
CA ALA A 50 0.57 -1.06 -3.97
C ALA A 50 1.02 -1.42 -2.54
N ALA A 51 2.32 -1.48 -2.29
CA ALA A 51 2.92 -1.66 -0.97
C ALA A 51 3.95 -0.55 -0.73
N GLY A 52 4.03 -0.07 0.50
CA GLY A 52 4.93 1.01 0.87
C GLY A 52 4.49 2.37 0.35
N GLN A 53 5.38 3.34 0.32
CA GLN A 53 5.17 4.73 -0.06
C GLN A 53 4.27 5.45 0.95
N VAL A 54 2.96 5.42 0.79
CA VAL A 54 1.98 5.90 1.79
C VAL A 54 0.81 4.93 1.85
N PHE A 55 0.12 4.88 3.00
CA PHE A 55 -1.17 4.22 3.10
C PHE A 55 -2.14 4.87 2.13
N GLU A 56 -3.07 4.09 1.59
CA GLU A 56 -4.06 4.60 0.65
C GLU A 56 -5.46 4.30 1.16
N TRP A 57 -6.33 5.31 1.04
CA TRP A 57 -7.74 5.17 1.36
C TRP A 57 -8.39 4.12 0.48
N THR A 58 -9.26 3.31 1.09
CA THR A 58 -10.16 2.41 0.35
C THR A 58 -11.61 2.87 0.49
N GLY A 59 -12.52 2.28 -0.26
CA GLY A 59 -13.95 2.52 -0.12
C GLY A 59 -14.61 1.77 1.03
N ASP A 60 -13.85 0.98 1.81
CA ASP A 60 -14.41 0.13 2.86
C ASP A 60 -14.55 0.90 4.17
N GLU A 61 -15.79 1.13 4.57
CA GLU A 61 -16.13 1.76 5.84
C GLU A 61 -16.02 0.75 7.00
N THR A 62 -15.45 1.17 8.14
CA THR A 62 -15.25 0.30 9.29
C THR A 62 -15.81 0.93 10.59
N GLY A 63 -16.91 1.64 10.48
CA GLY A 63 -17.55 2.34 11.59
C GLY A 63 -18.01 3.69 11.14
N THR A 64 -18.62 4.47 12.02
CA THR A 64 -19.14 5.79 11.67
C THR A 64 -17.98 6.71 11.27
N SER A 65 -17.99 7.15 10.02
CA SER A 65 -16.98 8.06 9.44
C SER A 65 -15.54 7.54 9.53
N ARG A 66 -15.37 6.22 9.50
CA ARG A 66 -14.04 5.59 9.47
C ARG A 66 -13.92 4.71 8.24
N TYR A 67 -12.76 4.75 7.61
CA TYR A 67 -12.47 3.98 6.40
C TYR A 67 -11.15 3.20 6.56
N ILE A 68 -11.04 2.11 5.84
CA ILE A 68 -9.83 1.30 5.82
C ILE A 68 -8.78 1.98 4.94
N VAL A 69 -7.55 2.05 5.43
CA VAL A 69 -6.35 2.38 4.64
C VAL A 69 -5.50 1.13 4.50
N LYS A 70 -4.81 1.01 3.38
CA LYS A 70 -4.01 -0.18 3.04
C LYS A 70 -2.68 0.20 2.40
N GLY A 71 -1.77 -0.76 2.33
CA GLY A 71 -0.53 -0.67 1.57
C GLY A 71 0.71 -0.34 2.37
N GLY A 72 0.57 0.18 3.60
CA GLY A 72 1.72 0.62 4.39
C GLY A 72 2.34 1.90 3.86
N SER A 73 3.47 2.30 4.45
CA SER A 73 4.13 3.58 4.12
C SER A 73 5.65 3.45 4.15
N TRP A 74 6.32 4.57 3.80
CA TRP A 74 7.77 4.67 3.88
C TRP A 74 8.31 4.57 5.32
N ASP A 75 7.46 4.71 6.33
CA ASP A 75 7.81 4.59 7.75
C ASP A 75 7.63 3.17 8.30
N ASP A 76 7.10 2.25 7.53
CA ASP A 76 6.84 0.87 7.96
C ASP A 76 8.00 -0.05 7.62
N LYS A 77 8.27 -0.99 8.52
CA LYS A 77 9.45 -1.82 8.53
C LYS A 77 9.10 -3.30 8.45
N GLY A 78 9.80 -4.05 7.62
CA GLY A 78 9.75 -5.52 7.54
C GLY A 78 8.44 -6.18 7.13
N CYS A 79 7.55 -5.60 6.97
CA CYS A 79 6.34 -5.28 6.39
C CYS A 79 5.16 -6.23 6.40
N GLY A 80 4.71 -6.65 7.59
CA GLY A 80 3.38 -7.23 7.73
C GLY A 80 2.27 -6.23 7.34
N ILE A 81 2.49 -4.94 7.63
CA ILE A 81 1.55 -3.86 7.34
C ILE A 81 1.43 -3.59 5.84
N CYS A 82 2.50 -3.75 5.07
CA CYS A 82 2.49 -3.52 3.62
C CYS A 82 1.82 -4.63 2.82
N ARG A 83 1.46 -5.76 3.44
CA ARG A 83 0.75 -6.83 2.75
C ARG A 83 -0.63 -6.36 2.29
N PRO A 84 -1.07 -6.71 1.08
CA PRO A 84 -2.40 -6.34 0.61
C PRO A 84 -3.55 -6.75 1.53
N ALA A 85 -3.37 -7.82 2.30
CA ALA A 85 -4.38 -8.30 3.25
C ALA A 85 -4.46 -7.47 4.54
N ALA A 86 -3.44 -6.68 4.87
CA ALA A 86 -3.45 -5.86 6.09
C ALA A 86 -4.47 -4.72 5.98
N ARG A 87 -5.16 -4.43 7.08
CA ARG A 87 -6.25 -3.44 7.12
C ARG A 87 -6.10 -2.57 8.36
N HIS A 88 -6.28 -1.27 8.19
CA HIS A 88 -6.25 -0.31 9.30
C HIS A 88 -7.36 0.72 9.14
N GLY A 89 -8.19 0.89 10.19
CA GLY A 89 -9.26 1.89 10.19
C GLY A 89 -8.76 3.27 10.59
N ARG A 90 -9.19 4.29 9.88
CA ARG A 90 -8.83 5.68 10.17
C ARG A 90 -10.04 6.59 10.00
N PRO A 91 -10.15 7.68 10.80
CA PRO A 91 -11.21 8.67 10.62
C PRO A 91 -11.22 9.25 9.21
N ALA A 92 -12.39 9.41 8.62
CA ALA A 92 -12.53 9.90 7.24
C ALA A 92 -11.94 11.30 7.02
N PHE A 93 -11.88 12.12 8.07
CA PHE A 93 -11.35 13.49 7.99
C PHE A 93 -9.84 13.57 8.21
N LEU A 94 -9.17 12.43 8.45
CA LEU A 94 -7.73 12.42 8.73
C LEU A 94 -6.91 12.92 7.55
N LYS A 95 -6.01 13.86 7.83
CA LYS A 95 -4.94 14.27 6.90
C LYS A 95 -3.62 13.93 7.56
N HIS A 96 -2.79 13.14 6.89
CA HIS A 96 -1.54 12.66 7.48
C HIS A 96 -0.50 12.45 6.39
N ILE A 97 0.78 12.71 6.71
CA ILE A 97 1.88 12.56 5.75
C ILE A 97 2.08 11.11 5.26
N LEU A 98 1.57 10.13 6.01
CA LEU A 98 1.67 8.70 5.65
C LEU A 98 0.44 8.16 4.95
N VAL A 99 -0.58 8.99 4.67
CA VAL A 99 -1.84 8.54 4.08
C VAL A 99 -2.14 9.35 2.83
N GLY A 100 -2.44 8.66 1.74
CA GLY A 100 -2.80 9.25 0.45
C GLY A 100 -3.92 8.48 -0.22
N PHE A 101 -4.03 8.63 -1.53
CA PHE A 101 -5.08 7.97 -2.30
C PHE A 101 -4.63 7.76 -3.74
N ARG A 102 -5.35 6.88 -4.46
CA ARG A 102 -5.25 6.76 -5.91
C ARG A 102 -6.65 6.71 -6.49
N LEU A 103 -6.76 7.11 -7.75
CA LEU A 103 -8.02 7.09 -8.46
C LEU A 103 -8.33 5.68 -8.98
N VAL A 104 -9.60 5.33 -8.95
CA VAL A 104 -10.12 4.09 -9.51
C VAL A 104 -11.08 4.46 -10.63
N ARG A 105 -10.92 3.79 -11.76
CA ARG A 105 -11.84 3.94 -12.89
C ARG A 105 -12.88 2.84 -12.82
N ASP A 106 -14.12 3.26 -12.77
CA ASP A 106 -15.27 2.37 -12.61
C ASP A 106 -16.02 2.30 -13.94
N ASP A 107 -15.62 1.34 -14.79
CA ASP A 107 -16.19 1.15 -16.14
C ASP A 107 -17.38 0.20 -16.13
#